data_9603b1206f61b23bc1b10810efddaaa9
#
_entry.id   9603b1206f61b23bc1b10810efddaaa9
#
_cell.length_a   1.000
_cell.length_b   1.000
_cell.length_c   1.000
_cell.angle_alpha   90.00
_cell.angle_beta   90.00
_cell.angle_gamma   90.00
#
_symmetry.space_group_name_H-M   'P 1'
#
loop_
_entity.id
_entity.type
_entity.pdbx_description
1 polymer ?
#
loop_
_entity_poly.entity_id
_entity_poly.type
_entity_poly.pdbx_seq_one_letter_code
_entity_poly.pdbx_strand_id
1 'polypeptide(L)'
;LSARPAMPQTENTAEDAEADPEKDVEEFRRAFMQSPEDAELLGRLVNALNACYARDESIALLRHYVENHLQEDNGLPFDLLDLLLAKDELEEIEQLARQYDASGQEHMALWFRARVLGSQEDWAQLEATGQKLLQTKIGGEWIGAYRMCAWAAQKQEAYDRQLEYLQQLLALLTRREEDPRNTQWDMMAAASILQKWDIVRRLAAELEIELTEGEGFIDENWGLINLRFREDYEYRYYFAQRIGPVTARVVEPTYRTDYPQHVGEIVVFDAERLNTPPEDEEERKNFMPLYASLKTVIPTEYGESWFCDGVMPEEAQYNAFREAIRELG
;
A
#
# COMPACT_ATOMS: atom_id res chain seq x y z
N LEU A 1 13.39 9.07 14.22
CA LEU A 1 12.01 8.56 14.14
C LEU A 1 11.88 7.80 12.84
N SER A 2 12.05 6.46 12.91
CA SER A 2 12.04 5.58 11.76
C SER A 2 10.60 5.45 11.24
N ALA A 3 10.23 6.25 10.22
CA ALA A 3 9.13 5.94 9.36
C ALA A 3 9.60 4.90 8.35
N ARG A 4 8.68 4.10 7.81
CA ARG A 4 8.94 3.28 6.61
C ARG A 4 9.68 4.18 5.60
N PRO A 5 10.87 3.83 5.11
CA PRO A 5 11.46 4.57 4.02
C PRO A 5 10.43 4.56 2.88
N ALA A 6 10.16 5.73 2.31
CA ALA A 6 9.40 5.79 1.06
C ALA A 6 10.04 4.77 0.11
N MET A 7 9.23 4.02 -0.62
CA MET A 7 9.76 3.19 -1.71
C MET A 7 10.76 4.06 -2.47
N PRO A 8 11.96 3.60 -2.79
CA PRO A 8 12.88 4.38 -3.57
C PRO A 8 12.13 4.73 -4.86
N GLN A 9 11.64 5.96 -4.93
CA GLN A 9 11.50 6.61 -6.21
C GLN A 9 12.93 6.56 -6.71
N THR A 10 13.17 5.85 -7.79
CA THR A 10 14.44 5.90 -8.50
C THR A 10 14.84 7.37 -8.50
N GLU A 11 15.90 7.69 -7.75
CA GLU A 11 16.50 9.00 -7.81
C GLU A 11 16.80 9.24 -9.29
N ASN A 12 15.95 10.03 -9.94
CA ASN A 12 16.32 10.73 -11.14
C ASN A 12 17.45 11.66 -10.71
N THR A 13 18.66 11.14 -10.74
CA THR A 13 19.85 11.98 -10.70
C THR A 13 19.73 12.93 -11.86
N ALA A 14 19.86 14.22 -11.56
CA ALA A 14 19.74 15.36 -12.49
C ALA A 14 20.90 15.37 -13.53
N GLU A 15 21.05 14.30 -14.29
CA GLU A 15 21.91 14.12 -15.45
C GLU A 15 21.18 13.44 -16.61
N ASP A 16 19.88 13.16 -16.47
CA ASP A 16 19.08 12.78 -17.63
C ASP A 16 18.89 14.04 -18.49
N ALA A 17 19.74 14.15 -19.52
CA ALA A 17 19.42 14.94 -20.71
C ALA A 17 17.95 14.66 -21.03
N GLU A 18 17.11 15.69 -21.22
CA GLU A 18 15.68 15.57 -21.54
C GLU A 18 15.47 14.37 -22.44
N ALA A 19 14.99 13.26 -21.87
CA ALA A 19 14.68 12.05 -22.64
C ALA A 19 13.62 12.49 -23.65
N ASP A 20 13.95 12.39 -24.92
CA ASP A 20 13.02 12.64 -26.02
C ASP A 20 12.36 11.29 -26.36
N PRO A 21 11.18 10.99 -25.81
CA PRO A 21 10.55 9.68 -25.97
C PRO A 21 10.28 9.33 -27.45
N GLU A 22 10.06 10.34 -28.31
CA GLU A 22 9.83 10.11 -29.74
C GLU A 22 11.12 9.63 -30.43
N LYS A 23 12.27 10.18 -30.04
CA LYS A 23 13.58 9.75 -30.53
C LYS A 23 13.91 8.34 -30.07
N ASP A 24 13.61 8.03 -28.82
CA ASP A 24 13.80 6.70 -28.26
C ASP A 24 12.94 5.66 -29.00
N VAL A 25 11.68 5.98 -29.32
CA VAL A 25 10.82 5.13 -30.15
C VAL A 25 11.45 4.84 -31.52
N GLU A 26 11.99 5.85 -32.21
CA GLU A 26 12.64 5.64 -33.52
C GLU A 26 13.89 4.76 -33.40
N GLU A 27 14.70 4.98 -32.37
CA GLU A 27 15.93 4.22 -32.13
C GLU A 27 15.62 2.75 -31.81
N PHE A 28 14.76 2.51 -30.80
CA PHE A 28 14.43 1.14 -30.39
C PHE A 28 13.62 0.40 -31.44
N ARG A 29 12.73 1.07 -32.18
CA ARG A 29 12.04 0.45 -33.31
C ARG A 29 13.01 -0.03 -34.39
N ARG A 30 14.01 0.78 -34.72
CA ARG A 30 15.04 0.40 -35.72
C ARG A 30 15.88 -0.79 -35.22
N ALA A 31 16.26 -0.80 -33.95
CA ALA A 31 17.00 -1.89 -33.35
C ALA A 31 16.16 -3.18 -33.31
N PHE A 32 14.90 -3.09 -32.87
CA PHE A 32 13.97 -4.23 -32.81
C PHE A 32 13.68 -4.84 -34.19
N MET A 33 13.57 -4.03 -35.23
CA MET A 33 13.42 -4.53 -36.60
C MET A 33 14.62 -5.40 -37.07
N GLN A 34 15.80 -5.19 -36.49
CA GLN A 34 16.98 -6.01 -36.78
C GLN A 34 17.05 -7.28 -35.93
N SER A 35 16.40 -7.28 -34.78
CA SER A 35 16.38 -8.38 -33.81
C SER A 35 14.99 -8.55 -33.19
N PRO A 36 13.97 -9.00 -33.96
CA PRO A 36 12.55 -9.03 -33.51
C PRO A 36 12.27 -10.04 -32.39
N GLU A 37 13.22 -10.96 -32.12
CA GLU A 37 13.14 -11.95 -31.05
C GLU A 37 13.77 -11.45 -29.73
N ASP A 38 14.31 -10.23 -29.71
CA ASP A 38 14.97 -9.68 -28.53
C ASP A 38 13.95 -9.07 -27.56
N ALA A 39 13.68 -9.77 -26.47
CA ALA A 39 12.73 -9.37 -25.42
C ALA A 39 13.14 -8.05 -24.75
N GLU A 40 14.43 -7.80 -24.54
CA GLU A 40 14.90 -6.57 -23.90
C GLU A 40 14.67 -5.35 -24.80
N LEU A 41 14.98 -5.48 -26.09
CA LEU A 41 14.70 -4.42 -27.07
C LEU A 41 13.21 -4.16 -27.20
N LEU A 42 12.38 -5.21 -27.20
CA LEU A 42 10.92 -5.03 -27.20
C LEU A 42 10.45 -4.31 -25.94
N GLY A 43 10.93 -4.67 -24.75
CA GLY A 43 10.58 -3.99 -23.50
C GLY A 43 10.95 -2.50 -23.53
N ARG A 44 12.13 -2.14 -24.04
CA ARG A 44 12.55 -0.73 -24.22
C ARG A 44 11.65 0.02 -25.20
N LEU A 45 11.32 -0.60 -26.33
CA LEU A 45 10.41 -0.02 -27.32
C LEU A 45 9.02 0.23 -26.73
N VAL A 46 8.47 -0.76 -26.02
CA VAL A 46 7.17 -0.66 -25.34
C VAL A 46 7.16 0.46 -24.31
N ASN A 47 8.21 0.61 -23.52
CA ASN A 47 8.34 1.69 -22.55
C ASN A 47 8.36 3.07 -23.23
N ALA A 48 9.13 3.23 -24.32
CA ALA A 48 9.16 4.47 -25.08
C ALA A 48 7.80 4.78 -25.74
N LEU A 49 7.14 3.77 -26.33
CA LEU A 49 5.80 3.92 -26.91
C LEU A 49 4.77 4.33 -25.85
N ASN A 50 4.81 3.75 -24.65
CA ASN A 50 3.92 4.11 -23.57
C ASN A 50 4.16 5.54 -23.07
N ALA A 51 5.40 6.01 -23.05
CA ALA A 51 5.75 7.41 -22.76
C ALA A 51 5.19 8.38 -23.83
N CYS A 52 5.09 7.92 -25.09
CA CYS A 52 4.44 8.65 -26.19
C CYS A 52 2.91 8.42 -26.29
N TYR A 53 2.29 7.77 -25.29
CA TYR A 53 0.86 7.41 -25.29
C TYR A 53 0.42 6.48 -26.44
N ALA A 54 1.34 5.80 -27.11
CA ALA A 54 1.08 4.88 -28.23
C ALA A 54 0.74 3.45 -27.75
N ARG A 55 -0.17 3.34 -26.77
CA ARG A 55 -0.52 2.07 -26.10
C ARG A 55 -1.03 0.98 -27.04
N ASP A 56 -1.75 1.35 -28.08
CA ASP A 56 -2.28 0.37 -29.04
C ASP A 56 -1.17 -0.34 -29.81
N GLU A 57 -0.12 0.38 -30.17
CA GLU A 57 1.07 -0.19 -30.80
C GLU A 57 1.84 -1.10 -29.81
N SER A 58 1.98 -0.65 -28.57
CA SER A 58 2.59 -1.47 -27.50
C SER A 58 1.87 -2.79 -27.32
N ILE A 59 0.54 -2.78 -27.25
CA ILE A 59 -0.29 -4.00 -27.13
C ILE A 59 -0.10 -4.89 -28.33
N ALA A 60 -0.13 -4.35 -29.56
CA ALA A 60 0.03 -5.15 -30.77
C ALA A 60 1.38 -5.87 -30.84
N LEU A 61 2.46 -5.19 -30.48
CA LEU A 61 3.81 -5.76 -30.45
C LEU A 61 3.94 -6.83 -29.36
N LEU A 62 3.49 -6.52 -28.15
CA LEU A 62 3.53 -7.47 -27.02
C LEU A 62 2.68 -8.70 -27.27
N ARG A 63 1.46 -8.54 -27.81
CA ARG A 63 0.58 -9.65 -28.18
C ARG A 63 1.29 -10.60 -29.15
N HIS A 64 1.83 -10.05 -30.24
CA HIS A 64 2.55 -10.86 -31.22
C HIS A 64 3.72 -11.63 -30.62
N TYR A 65 4.48 -10.97 -29.75
CA TYR A 65 5.62 -11.62 -29.07
C TYR A 65 5.14 -12.70 -28.10
N VAL A 66 4.24 -12.38 -27.18
CA VAL A 66 3.77 -13.29 -26.12
C VAL A 66 3.12 -14.55 -26.72
N GLU A 67 2.29 -14.42 -27.77
CA GLU A 67 1.65 -15.58 -28.43
C GLU A 67 2.67 -16.56 -29.02
N ASN A 68 3.83 -16.08 -29.46
CA ASN A 68 4.87 -16.92 -30.04
C ASN A 68 5.89 -17.44 -29.02
N HIS A 69 5.95 -16.84 -27.82
CA HIS A 69 6.99 -17.07 -26.81
C HIS A 69 6.42 -17.41 -25.42
N LEU A 70 5.30 -18.14 -25.36
CA LEU A 70 4.59 -18.47 -24.10
C LEU A 70 5.48 -19.18 -23.06
N GLN A 71 6.57 -19.85 -23.48
CA GLN A 71 7.45 -20.59 -22.58
C GLN A 71 8.61 -19.77 -22.03
N GLU A 72 8.74 -18.53 -22.44
CA GLU A 72 9.83 -17.66 -22.00
C GLU A 72 9.52 -17.01 -20.65
N ASP A 73 10.51 -17.03 -19.77
CA ASP A 73 10.45 -16.38 -18.46
C ASP A 73 11.03 -14.96 -18.57
N ASN A 74 10.17 -14.02 -19.01
CA ASN A 74 10.51 -12.60 -19.09
C ASN A 74 9.32 -11.73 -18.61
N GLY A 75 9.53 -10.41 -18.50
CA GLY A 75 8.53 -9.48 -17.99
C GLY A 75 7.38 -9.14 -18.96
N LEU A 76 7.54 -9.40 -20.26
CA LEU A 76 6.62 -8.90 -21.30
C LEU A 76 5.15 -9.37 -21.17
N PRO A 77 4.88 -10.62 -20.72
CA PRO A 77 3.50 -11.04 -20.45
C PRO A 77 2.79 -10.18 -19.39
N PHE A 78 3.52 -9.72 -18.38
CA PHE A 78 2.97 -8.85 -17.33
C PHE A 78 2.72 -7.43 -17.86
N ASP A 79 3.61 -6.90 -18.71
CA ASP A 79 3.42 -5.61 -19.38
C ASP A 79 2.17 -5.63 -20.27
N LEU A 80 1.98 -6.73 -21.04
CA LEU A 80 0.76 -6.93 -21.85
C LEU A 80 -0.49 -6.98 -20.96
N LEU A 81 -0.45 -7.75 -19.88
CA LEU A 81 -1.56 -7.87 -18.94
C LEU A 81 -1.95 -6.50 -18.37
N ASP A 82 -0.98 -5.68 -17.94
CA ASP A 82 -1.25 -4.36 -17.36
C ASP A 82 -1.88 -3.41 -18.39
N LEU A 83 -1.42 -3.45 -19.64
CA LEU A 83 -2.01 -2.64 -20.71
C LEU A 83 -3.43 -3.09 -21.08
N LEU A 84 -3.69 -4.41 -21.12
CA LEU A 84 -5.01 -4.97 -21.39
C LEU A 84 -6.00 -4.65 -20.25
N LEU A 85 -5.56 -4.75 -18.99
CA LEU A 85 -6.36 -4.33 -17.83
C LEU A 85 -6.71 -2.84 -17.88
N ALA A 86 -5.75 -1.99 -18.27
CA ALA A 86 -5.98 -0.55 -18.41
C ALA A 86 -6.98 -0.20 -19.54
N LYS A 87 -7.23 -1.12 -20.48
CA LYS A 87 -8.23 -1.00 -21.55
C LYS A 87 -9.51 -1.79 -21.30
N ASP A 88 -9.60 -2.50 -20.18
CA ASP A 88 -10.73 -3.39 -19.86
C ASP A 88 -10.94 -4.54 -20.87
N GLU A 89 -9.84 -5.01 -21.49
CA GLU A 89 -9.87 -6.10 -22.49
C GLU A 89 -9.88 -7.48 -21.80
N LEU A 90 -10.87 -7.72 -20.94
CA LEU A 90 -10.92 -8.88 -20.05
C LEU A 90 -11.06 -10.22 -20.80
N GLU A 91 -11.77 -10.23 -21.95
CA GLU A 91 -11.92 -11.43 -22.77
C GLU A 91 -10.58 -11.89 -23.37
N GLU A 92 -9.74 -10.95 -23.78
CA GLU A 92 -8.41 -11.25 -24.31
C GLU A 92 -7.50 -11.79 -23.20
N ILE A 93 -7.55 -11.21 -22.01
CA ILE A 93 -6.79 -11.71 -20.85
C ILE A 93 -7.17 -13.17 -20.54
N GLU A 94 -8.47 -13.51 -20.56
CA GLU A 94 -8.89 -14.89 -20.34
C GLU A 94 -8.46 -15.83 -21.49
N GLN A 95 -8.39 -15.35 -22.73
CA GLN A 95 -7.85 -16.14 -23.85
C GLN A 95 -6.36 -16.44 -23.64
N LEU A 96 -5.56 -15.46 -23.23
CA LEU A 96 -4.15 -15.66 -22.90
C LEU A 96 -3.99 -16.62 -21.71
N ALA A 97 -4.81 -16.49 -20.67
CA ALA A 97 -4.81 -17.41 -19.55
C ALA A 97 -5.07 -18.87 -19.99
N ARG A 98 -6.01 -19.09 -20.90
CA ARG A 98 -6.26 -20.44 -21.48
C ARG A 98 -5.08 -20.96 -22.31
N GLN A 99 -4.37 -20.08 -23.03
CA GLN A 99 -3.16 -20.47 -23.77
C GLN A 99 -2.06 -20.91 -22.81
N TYR A 100 -1.87 -20.19 -21.70
CA TYR A 100 -0.93 -20.58 -20.64
C TYR A 100 -1.32 -21.91 -19.98
N ASP A 101 -2.59 -22.13 -19.68
CA ASP A 101 -3.08 -23.43 -19.18
C ASP A 101 -2.75 -24.57 -20.18
N ALA A 102 -3.04 -24.36 -21.47
CA ALA A 102 -2.80 -25.33 -22.52
C ALA A 102 -1.29 -25.61 -22.73
N SER A 103 -0.43 -24.64 -22.45
CA SER A 103 1.03 -24.76 -22.52
C SER A 103 1.65 -25.38 -21.27
N GLY A 104 0.85 -25.70 -20.24
CA GLY A 104 1.31 -26.25 -18.97
C GLY A 104 1.85 -25.22 -17.98
N GLN A 105 1.62 -23.94 -18.23
CA GLN A 105 2.03 -22.84 -17.33
C GLN A 105 0.85 -22.37 -16.46
N GLU A 106 0.29 -23.26 -15.66
CA GLU A 106 -0.83 -23.00 -14.77
C GLU A 106 -0.61 -21.76 -13.87
N HIS A 107 0.62 -21.53 -13.41
CA HIS A 107 0.95 -20.37 -12.57
C HIS A 107 0.72 -19.03 -13.29
N MET A 108 1.02 -18.92 -14.59
CA MET A 108 0.74 -17.74 -15.40
C MET A 108 -0.76 -17.53 -15.59
N ALA A 109 -1.47 -18.61 -15.95
CA ALA A 109 -2.93 -18.56 -16.09
C ALA A 109 -3.63 -18.10 -14.81
N LEU A 110 -3.23 -18.63 -13.65
CA LEU A 110 -3.76 -18.23 -12.35
C LEU A 110 -3.44 -16.78 -12.03
N TRP A 111 -2.22 -16.32 -12.36
CA TRP A 111 -1.84 -14.91 -12.16
C TRP A 111 -2.72 -13.96 -12.99
N PHE A 112 -2.92 -14.25 -14.28
CA PHE A 112 -3.73 -13.43 -15.17
C PHE A 112 -5.17 -13.31 -14.66
N ARG A 113 -5.79 -14.45 -14.29
CA ARG A 113 -7.14 -14.46 -13.71
C ARG A 113 -7.21 -13.71 -12.38
N ALA A 114 -6.21 -13.88 -11.52
CA ALA A 114 -6.14 -13.18 -10.25
C ALA A 114 -6.07 -11.65 -10.44
N ARG A 115 -5.30 -11.17 -11.41
CA ARG A 115 -5.22 -9.74 -11.72
C ARG A 115 -6.56 -9.18 -12.21
N VAL A 116 -7.31 -9.93 -13.03
CA VAL A 116 -8.68 -9.57 -13.43
C VAL A 116 -9.61 -9.48 -12.21
N LEU A 117 -9.59 -10.49 -11.34
CA LEU A 117 -10.40 -10.47 -10.11
C LEU A 117 -10.07 -9.28 -9.22
N GLY A 118 -8.79 -8.90 -9.15
CA GLY A 118 -8.34 -7.71 -8.42
C GLY A 118 -8.88 -6.40 -9.03
N SER A 119 -8.93 -6.28 -10.35
CA SER A 119 -9.50 -5.11 -11.03
C SER A 119 -11.03 -5.02 -10.86
N GLN A 120 -11.70 -6.15 -10.68
CA GLN A 120 -13.13 -6.25 -10.41
C GLN A 120 -13.49 -6.15 -8.93
N GLU A 121 -12.49 -5.99 -8.05
CA GLU A 121 -12.65 -5.97 -6.60
C GLU A 121 -13.31 -7.24 -6.00
N ASP A 122 -13.22 -8.37 -6.71
CA ASP A 122 -13.70 -9.66 -6.18
C ASP A 122 -12.63 -10.29 -5.27
N TRP A 123 -12.49 -9.71 -4.09
CA TRP A 123 -11.43 -10.05 -3.14
C TRP A 123 -11.47 -11.50 -2.68
N ALA A 124 -12.66 -12.07 -2.56
CA ALA A 124 -12.84 -13.47 -2.13
C ALA A 124 -12.32 -14.45 -3.19
N GLN A 125 -12.68 -14.25 -4.47
CA GLN A 125 -12.17 -15.09 -5.54
C GLN A 125 -10.70 -14.82 -5.84
N LEU A 126 -10.26 -13.56 -5.70
CA LEU A 126 -8.84 -13.20 -5.81
C LEU A 126 -8.00 -13.99 -4.81
N GLU A 127 -8.39 -14.00 -3.52
CA GLU A 127 -7.67 -14.75 -2.49
C GLU A 127 -7.68 -16.26 -2.79
N ALA A 128 -8.83 -16.82 -3.16
CA ALA A 128 -8.95 -18.24 -3.50
C ALA A 128 -8.07 -18.63 -4.72
N THR A 129 -7.99 -17.76 -5.73
CA THR A 129 -7.15 -17.97 -6.91
C THR A 129 -5.67 -17.81 -6.56
N GLY A 130 -5.32 -16.82 -5.73
CA GLY A 130 -3.99 -16.63 -5.20
C GLY A 130 -3.49 -17.82 -4.38
N GLN A 131 -4.37 -18.41 -3.55
CA GLN A 131 -4.03 -19.65 -2.81
C GLN A 131 -3.70 -20.82 -3.74
N LYS A 132 -4.44 -20.98 -4.85
CA LYS A 132 -4.11 -22.01 -5.86
C LYS A 132 -2.76 -21.70 -6.50
N LEU A 133 -2.50 -20.44 -6.83
CA LEU A 133 -1.21 -20.00 -7.37
C LEU A 133 -0.07 -20.33 -6.42
N LEU A 134 -0.20 -20.03 -5.12
CA LEU A 134 0.81 -20.35 -4.10
C LEU A 134 1.07 -21.86 -3.94
N GLN A 135 0.13 -22.72 -4.31
CA GLN A 135 0.30 -24.19 -4.31
C GLN A 135 1.08 -24.69 -5.51
N THR A 136 1.21 -23.92 -6.59
CA THR A 136 2.06 -24.28 -7.71
C THR A 136 3.53 -24.15 -7.31
N LYS A 137 4.40 -24.97 -7.94
CA LYS A 137 5.84 -24.95 -7.63
C LYS A 137 6.47 -23.56 -7.85
N ILE A 138 6.07 -22.88 -8.91
CA ILE A 138 6.61 -21.57 -9.29
C ILE A 138 5.93 -20.48 -8.49
N GLY A 139 4.59 -20.47 -8.41
CA GLY A 139 3.82 -19.46 -7.70
C GLY A 139 4.12 -19.39 -6.20
N GLY A 140 4.45 -20.52 -5.57
CA GLY A 140 4.92 -20.57 -4.18
C GLY A 140 6.26 -19.86 -3.93
N GLU A 141 7.00 -19.54 -4.97
CA GLU A 141 8.21 -18.74 -4.91
C GLU A 141 7.98 -17.26 -5.32
N TRP A 142 6.77 -16.86 -5.70
CA TRP A 142 6.48 -15.51 -6.16
C TRP A 142 6.07 -14.57 -5.02
N ILE A 143 6.90 -13.57 -4.75
CA ILE A 143 6.62 -12.50 -3.78
C ILE A 143 5.28 -11.83 -4.08
N GLY A 144 4.99 -11.55 -5.36
CA GLY A 144 3.74 -10.94 -5.81
C GLY A 144 2.51 -11.75 -5.45
N ALA A 145 2.57 -13.09 -5.48
CA ALA A 145 1.46 -13.96 -5.12
C ALA A 145 1.09 -13.86 -3.63
N TYR A 146 2.09 -13.82 -2.74
CA TYR A 146 1.86 -13.61 -1.31
C TYR A 146 1.29 -12.23 -1.01
N ARG A 147 1.87 -11.18 -1.64
CA ARG A 147 1.37 -9.80 -1.49
C ARG A 147 -0.08 -9.67 -1.94
N MET A 148 -0.42 -10.29 -3.07
CA MET A 148 -1.78 -10.29 -3.61
C MET A 148 -2.77 -10.97 -2.65
N CYS A 149 -2.42 -12.14 -2.10
CA CYS A 149 -3.25 -12.82 -1.10
C CYS A 149 -3.39 -11.99 0.19
N ALA A 150 -2.30 -11.39 0.68
CA ALA A 150 -2.32 -10.53 1.85
C ALA A 150 -3.20 -9.29 1.63
N TRP A 151 -3.11 -8.68 0.46
CA TRP A 151 -3.94 -7.54 0.08
C TRP A 151 -5.42 -7.91 -0.04
N ALA A 152 -5.74 -9.04 -0.69
CA ALA A 152 -7.11 -9.54 -0.77
C ALA A 152 -7.71 -9.84 0.61
N ALA A 153 -6.94 -10.43 1.52
CA ALA A 153 -7.35 -10.66 2.91
C ALA A 153 -7.57 -9.34 3.66
N GLN A 154 -6.69 -8.34 3.48
CA GLN A 154 -6.86 -7.01 4.06
C GLN A 154 -8.16 -6.34 3.60
N LYS A 155 -8.48 -6.41 2.30
CA LYS A 155 -9.71 -5.85 1.72
C LYS A 155 -10.98 -6.50 2.25
N GLN A 156 -10.89 -7.74 2.71
CA GLN A 156 -11.96 -8.48 3.39
C GLN A 156 -11.93 -8.30 4.92
N GLU A 157 -11.08 -7.42 5.45
CA GLU A 157 -10.82 -7.24 6.89
C GLU A 157 -10.41 -8.54 7.62
N ALA A 158 -9.89 -9.51 6.90
CA ALA A 158 -9.44 -10.80 7.41
C ALA A 158 -7.96 -10.72 7.83
N TYR A 159 -7.68 -9.89 8.82
CA TYR A 159 -6.34 -9.53 9.24
C TYR A 159 -5.50 -10.71 9.76
N ASP A 160 -6.13 -11.73 10.32
CA ASP A 160 -5.42 -12.96 10.69
C ASP A 160 -4.84 -13.67 9.47
N ARG A 161 -5.63 -13.83 8.38
CA ARG A 161 -5.12 -14.40 7.12
C ARG A 161 -4.09 -13.50 6.45
N GLN A 162 -4.31 -12.18 6.48
CA GLN A 162 -3.31 -11.22 6.01
C GLN A 162 -1.96 -11.46 6.70
N LEU A 163 -1.98 -11.55 8.04
CA LEU A 163 -0.77 -11.76 8.83
C LEU A 163 -0.10 -13.11 8.48
N GLU A 164 -0.87 -14.18 8.26
CA GLU A 164 -0.35 -15.49 7.85
C GLU A 164 0.37 -15.43 6.49
N TYR A 165 -0.20 -14.76 5.48
CA TYR A 165 0.46 -14.58 4.18
C TYR A 165 1.74 -13.76 4.29
N LEU A 166 1.71 -12.69 5.07
CA LEU A 166 2.88 -11.85 5.29
C LEU A 166 3.99 -12.58 6.06
N GLN A 167 3.65 -13.47 7.00
CA GLN A 167 4.62 -14.34 7.68
C GLN A 167 5.30 -15.32 6.70
N GLN A 168 4.53 -15.91 5.81
CA GLN A 168 5.08 -16.78 4.76
C GLN A 168 5.97 -15.99 3.80
N LEU A 169 5.56 -14.79 3.43
CA LEU A 169 6.37 -13.89 2.60
C LEU A 169 7.67 -13.49 3.30
N LEU A 170 7.61 -13.16 4.58
CA LEU A 170 8.81 -12.84 5.38
C LEU A 170 9.81 -14.02 5.38
N ALA A 171 9.31 -15.25 5.56
CA ALA A 171 10.15 -16.44 5.50
C ALA A 171 10.78 -16.64 4.12
N LEU A 172 10.06 -16.37 3.03
CA LEU A 172 10.56 -16.41 1.66
C LEU A 172 11.66 -15.37 1.44
N LEU A 173 11.43 -14.10 1.83
CA LEU A 173 12.39 -13.00 1.68
C LEU A 173 13.67 -13.28 2.49
N THR A 174 13.54 -13.76 3.73
CA THR A 174 14.67 -14.14 4.58
C THR A 174 15.51 -15.26 3.92
N ARG A 175 14.86 -16.27 3.35
CA ARG A 175 15.55 -17.36 2.65
C ARG A 175 16.32 -16.89 1.41
N ARG A 176 15.82 -15.82 0.77
CA ARG A 176 16.42 -15.23 -0.44
C ARG A 176 17.43 -14.13 -0.17
N GLU A 177 17.61 -13.78 1.11
CA GLU A 177 18.44 -12.64 1.52
C GLU A 177 17.95 -11.29 0.91
N GLU A 178 16.65 -11.18 0.64
CA GLU A 178 15.99 -9.95 0.15
C GLU A 178 15.53 -9.09 1.33
N ASP A 179 15.42 -7.76 1.11
CA ASP A 179 15.01 -6.81 2.15
C ASP A 179 13.56 -7.06 2.63
N PRO A 180 13.35 -7.42 3.90
CA PRO A 180 12.05 -7.75 4.43
C PRO A 180 11.28 -6.54 5.01
N ARG A 181 11.89 -5.35 5.08
CA ARG A 181 11.38 -4.20 5.87
C ARG A 181 9.95 -3.83 5.54
N ASN A 182 9.59 -3.76 4.25
CA ASN A 182 8.22 -3.42 3.84
C ASN A 182 7.21 -4.45 4.35
N THR A 183 7.54 -5.74 4.26
CA THR A 183 6.69 -6.82 4.78
C THR A 183 6.57 -6.76 6.30
N GLN A 184 7.65 -6.41 7.02
CA GLN A 184 7.62 -6.23 8.48
C GLN A 184 6.71 -5.07 8.90
N TRP A 185 6.68 -3.95 8.14
CA TRP A 185 5.75 -2.86 8.40
C TRP A 185 4.29 -3.26 8.15
N ASP A 186 4.01 -3.97 7.07
CA ASP A 186 2.67 -4.48 6.77
C ASP A 186 2.19 -5.47 7.85
N MET A 187 3.09 -6.36 8.31
CA MET A 187 2.82 -7.27 9.43
C MET A 187 2.55 -6.53 10.74
N MET A 188 3.30 -5.44 10.99
CA MET A 188 3.13 -4.63 12.19
C MET A 188 1.76 -3.95 12.22
N ALA A 189 1.28 -3.46 11.07
CA ALA A 189 -0.05 -2.90 10.94
C ALA A 189 -1.13 -3.98 11.19
N ALA A 190 -1.05 -5.13 10.52
CA ALA A 190 -1.99 -6.23 10.72
C ALA A 190 -1.98 -6.75 12.17
N ALA A 191 -0.80 -6.91 12.79
CA ALA A 191 -0.66 -7.33 14.18
C ALA A 191 -1.23 -6.29 15.15
N SER A 192 -1.07 -4.99 14.88
CA SER A 192 -1.66 -3.92 15.70
C SER A 192 -3.18 -3.92 15.64
N ILE A 193 -3.78 -4.16 14.45
CA ILE A 193 -5.22 -4.31 14.31
C ILE A 193 -5.74 -5.51 15.12
N LEU A 194 -4.99 -6.60 15.10
CA LEU A 194 -5.31 -7.81 15.87
C LEU A 194 -4.91 -7.72 17.36
N GLN A 195 -4.33 -6.61 17.78
CA GLN A 195 -3.82 -6.39 19.14
C GLN A 195 -2.78 -7.44 19.59
N LYS A 196 -2.03 -8.02 18.63
CA LYS A 196 -0.94 -8.98 18.89
C LYS A 196 0.36 -8.21 19.19
N TRP A 197 0.41 -7.56 20.36
CA TRP A 197 1.47 -6.63 20.75
C TRP A 197 2.85 -7.28 20.88
N ASP A 198 2.92 -8.55 21.19
CA ASP A 198 4.15 -9.34 21.19
C ASP A 198 4.79 -9.39 19.78
N ILE A 199 3.98 -9.56 18.74
CA ILE A 199 4.45 -9.50 17.34
C ILE A 199 4.91 -8.08 17.00
N VAL A 200 4.14 -7.05 17.37
CA VAL A 200 4.48 -5.64 17.13
C VAL A 200 5.83 -5.30 17.76
N ARG A 201 6.04 -5.66 19.04
CA ARG A 201 7.29 -5.38 19.77
C ARG A 201 8.48 -6.12 19.17
N ARG A 202 8.31 -7.38 18.78
CA ARG A 202 9.35 -8.14 18.10
C ARG A 202 9.76 -7.49 16.78
N LEU A 203 8.77 -7.15 15.93
CA LEU A 203 9.03 -6.50 14.63
C LEU A 203 9.66 -5.11 14.81
N ALA A 204 9.26 -4.36 15.84
CA ALA A 204 9.88 -3.09 16.16
C ALA A 204 11.37 -3.28 16.49
N ALA A 205 11.71 -4.27 17.31
CA ALA A 205 13.11 -4.58 17.63
C ALA A 205 13.92 -5.00 16.39
N GLU A 206 13.35 -5.81 15.49
CA GLU A 206 13.98 -6.20 14.23
C GLU A 206 14.21 -5.00 13.28
N LEU A 207 13.35 -3.97 13.36
CA LEU A 207 13.46 -2.72 12.61
C LEU A 207 14.30 -1.64 13.34
N GLU A 208 14.94 -2.00 14.45
CA GLU A 208 15.72 -1.08 15.29
C GLU A 208 14.90 0.11 15.83
N ILE A 209 13.60 -0.13 16.07
CA ILE A 209 12.69 0.84 16.68
C ILE A 209 12.70 0.62 18.19
N GLU A 210 13.17 1.61 18.91
CA GLU A 210 13.18 1.58 20.38
C GLU A 210 11.77 1.79 20.92
N LEU A 211 11.30 0.85 21.73
CA LEU A 211 10.05 0.93 22.49
C LEU A 211 10.34 0.83 23.97
N THR A 212 9.56 1.50 24.78
CA THR A 212 9.61 1.34 26.26
C THR A 212 9.37 -0.14 26.62
N GLU A 213 10.13 -0.63 27.58
CA GLU A 213 9.97 -1.99 28.10
C GLU A 213 8.55 -2.20 28.62
N GLY A 214 8.00 -3.37 28.36
CA GLY A 214 6.65 -3.75 28.78
C GLY A 214 6.01 -4.79 27.87
N GLU A 215 4.86 -5.26 28.30
CA GLU A 215 4.00 -6.15 27.55
C GLU A 215 2.69 -5.43 27.20
N GLY A 216 2.04 -5.87 26.13
CA GLY A 216 0.73 -5.35 25.74
C GLY A 216 0.76 -4.04 24.95
N PHE A 217 -0.31 -3.27 25.07
CA PHE A 217 -0.57 -2.05 24.32
C PHE A 217 0.57 -1.03 24.43
N ILE A 218 0.90 -0.38 23.31
CA ILE A 218 1.95 0.64 23.22
C ILE A 218 1.29 2.02 23.24
N ASP A 219 1.62 2.83 24.23
CA ASP A 219 1.09 4.20 24.41
C ASP A 219 2.26 5.15 24.76
N GLU A 220 2.97 5.58 23.75
CA GLU A 220 4.14 6.45 23.86
C GLU A 220 3.87 7.78 23.15
N ASN A 221 4.66 8.81 23.45
CA ASN A 221 4.55 10.09 22.78
C ASN A 221 5.58 10.22 21.66
N TRP A 222 5.14 10.00 20.40
CA TRP A 222 5.98 10.11 19.21
C TRP A 222 5.73 11.37 18.40
N GLY A 223 5.02 12.34 18.95
CA GLY A 223 4.67 13.60 18.29
C GLY A 223 3.33 13.55 17.56
N LEU A 224 2.98 14.68 16.95
CA LEU A 224 1.73 14.85 16.23
C LEU A 224 1.88 14.40 14.77
N ILE A 225 0.80 13.86 14.25
CA ILE A 225 0.63 13.47 12.84
C ILE A 225 -0.76 13.86 12.36
N ASN A 226 -0.96 13.88 11.04
CA ASN A 226 -2.27 13.91 10.43
C ASN A 226 -2.68 12.50 10.00
N LEU A 227 -3.92 12.15 10.27
CA LEU A 227 -4.56 10.93 9.75
C LEU A 227 -5.60 11.29 8.70
N ARG A 228 -5.56 10.60 7.57
CA ARG A 228 -6.56 10.67 6.53
C ARG A 228 -7.54 9.52 6.68
N PHE A 229 -8.78 9.83 7.02
CA PHE A 229 -9.89 8.89 7.03
C PHE A 229 -10.62 8.91 5.68
N ARG A 230 -11.12 7.76 5.28
CA ARG A 230 -12.06 7.65 4.17
C ARG A 230 -13.46 7.51 4.76
N GLU A 231 -14.26 8.56 4.64
CA GLU A 231 -15.63 8.63 5.12
C GLU A 231 -16.57 8.77 3.93
N ASP A 232 -17.47 7.83 3.74
CA ASP A 232 -18.32 7.71 2.56
C ASP A 232 -17.49 7.77 1.26
N TYR A 233 -17.55 8.89 0.54
CA TYR A 233 -16.82 9.11 -0.71
C TYR A 233 -15.76 10.23 -0.61
N GLU A 234 -15.53 10.76 0.62
CA GLU A 234 -14.62 11.87 0.86
C GLU A 234 -13.46 11.47 1.75
N TYR A 235 -12.37 12.22 1.64
CA TYR A 235 -11.25 12.12 2.57
C TYR A 235 -11.34 13.24 3.59
N ARG A 236 -11.20 12.89 4.87
CA ARG A 236 -11.14 13.82 5.99
C ARG A 236 -9.83 13.65 6.74
N TYR A 237 -9.40 14.72 7.37
CA TYR A 237 -8.08 14.80 7.99
C TYR A 237 -8.25 15.20 9.44
N TYR A 238 -7.60 14.47 10.35
CA TYR A 238 -7.66 14.71 11.77
C TYR A 238 -6.26 14.70 12.37
N PHE A 239 -5.99 15.62 13.29
CA PHE A 239 -4.78 15.58 14.08
C PHE A 239 -4.84 14.40 15.06
N ALA A 240 -3.71 13.71 15.17
CA ALA A 240 -3.55 12.58 16.06
C ALA A 240 -2.20 12.60 16.74
N GLN A 241 -2.16 12.15 17.98
CA GLN A 241 -0.93 11.85 18.69
C GLN A 241 -0.47 10.46 18.28
N ARG A 242 0.70 10.36 17.63
CA ARG A 242 1.31 9.06 17.36
C ARG A 242 1.75 8.43 18.66
N ILE A 243 1.28 7.22 18.96
CA ILE A 243 1.50 6.53 20.24
C ILE A 243 2.30 5.24 20.09
N GLY A 244 2.64 4.85 18.88
CA GLY A 244 3.45 3.68 18.57
C GLY A 244 3.89 3.66 17.11
N PRO A 245 4.51 2.56 16.65
CA PRO A 245 5.06 2.47 15.30
C PRO A 245 4.03 2.74 14.19
N VAL A 246 2.81 2.20 14.35
CA VAL A 246 1.69 2.31 13.37
C VAL A 246 0.36 2.61 14.06
N THR A 247 0.39 3.15 15.28
CA THR A 247 -0.81 3.48 16.06
C THR A 247 -0.81 4.95 16.45
N ALA A 248 -1.99 5.56 16.43
CA ALA A 248 -2.18 6.93 16.87
C ALA A 248 -3.52 7.12 17.58
N ARG A 249 -3.57 8.09 18.50
CA ARG A 249 -4.80 8.55 19.16
C ARG A 249 -5.25 9.85 18.52
N VAL A 250 -6.47 9.88 18.00
CA VAL A 250 -7.05 11.11 17.46
C VAL A 250 -7.23 12.13 18.61
N VAL A 251 -6.76 13.36 18.41
CA VAL A 251 -6.80 14.42 19.42
C VAL A 251 -7.66 15.60 19.00
N GLU A 252 -8.10 15.65 17.75
CA GLU A 252 -8.90 16.71 17.19
C GLU A 252 -10.40 16.39 17.34
N PRO A 253 -11.17 17.22 18.09
CA PRO A 253 -12.61 17.06 18.17
C PRO A 253 -13.28 17.57 16.90
N THR A 254 -14.35 16.92 16.50
CA THR A 254 -15.21 17.38 15.40
C THR A 254 -16.25 18.36 15.95
N TYR A 255 -16.32 19.56 15.36
CA TYR A 255 -17.28 20.61 15.74
C TYR A 255 -18.51 20.66 14.83
N ARG A 256 -18.62 19.74 13.88
CA ARG A 256 -19.73 19.71 12.92
C ARG A 256 -20.59 18.49 13.16
N THR A 257 -21.90 18.69 13.21
CA THR A 257 -22.87 17.62 13.46
C THR A 257 -22.98 16.62 12.31
N ASP A 258 -22.49 17.00 11.13
CA ASP A 258 -22.46 16.17 9.91
C ASP A 258 -21.18 15.32 9.79
N TYR A 259 -20.25 15.44 10.75
CA TYR A 259 -19.00 14.70 10.73
C TYR A 259 -18.91 13.74 11.92
N PRO A 260 -18.44 12.49 11.70
CA PRO A 260 -18.21 11.57 12.79
C PRO A 260 -17.21 12.13 13.81
N GLN A 261 -17.44 11.84 15.09
CA GLN A 261 -16.49 12.16 16.15
C GLN A 261 -15.47 11.03 16.26
N HIS A 262 -14.19 11.40 16.11
CA HIS A 262 -13.06 10.47 16.23
C HIS A 262 -12.15 10.76 17.43
N VAL A 263 -12.37 11.86 18.14
CA VAL A 263 -11.48 12.20 19.27
C VAL A 263 -11.40 11.07 20.28
N GLY A 264 -10.20 10.71 20.69
CA GLY A 264 -9.94 9.59 21.61
C GLY A 264 -9.81 8.23 20.95
N GLU A 265 -10.22 8.06 19.70
CA GLU A 265 -10.02 6.79 18.99
C GLU A 265 -8.55 6.42 18.89
N ILE A 266 -8.27 5.13 19.06
CA ILE A 266 -6.98 4.55 18.70
C ILE A 266 -7.11 3.93 17.32
N VAL A 267 -6.29 4.43 16.41
CA VAL A 267 -6.32 4.07 14.99
C VAL A 267 -5.00 3.43 14.61
N VAL A 268 -5.06 2.33 13.87
CA VAL A 268 -3.91 1.79 13.14
C VAL A 268 -3.86 2.47 11.78
N PHE A 269 -2.69 2.95 11.39
CA PHE A 269 -2.48 3.64 10.12
C PHE A 269 -1.43 2.92 9.26
N ASP A 270 -1.47 3.17 7.94
CA ASP A 270 -0.45 2.70 7.02
C ASP A 270 0.88 3.41 7.32
N ALA A 271 1.95 2.65 7.46
CA ALA A 271 3.28 3.19 7.73
C ALA A 271 3.84 4.04 6.59
N GLU A 272 3.28 3.91 5.39
CA GLU A 272 3.66 4.72 4.24
C GLU A 272 3.09 6.15 4.36
N ARG A 273 3.98 7.13 4.29
CA ARG A 273 3.57 8.53 4.34
C ARG A 273 2.93 8.95 3.02
N LEU A 274 1.83 9.69 3.12
CA LEU A 274 1.11 10.25 1.97
C LEU A 274 1.67 11.59 1.49
N ASN A 275 2.57 12.22 2.27
CA ASN A 275 3.20 13.49 1.92
C ASN A 275 4.71 13.41 2.06
N THR A 276 5.42 14.14 1.20
CA THR A 276 6.88 14.21 1.21
C THR A 276 7.34 15.35 2.12
N PRO A 277 8.31 15.12 3.04
CA PRO A 277 8.87 16.19 3.82
C PRO A 277 9.60 17.20 2.92
N PRO A 278 9.52 18.51 3.20
CA PRO A 278 10.25 19.51 2.45
C PRO A 278 11.76 19.31 2.58
N GLU A 279 12.50 19.74 1.57
CA GLU A 279 13.97 19.69 1.57
C GLU A 279 14.55 20.72 2.54
N ASP A 280 13.91 21.89 2.64
CA ASP A 280 14.33 22.97 3.53
C ASP A 280 14.18 22.58 5.01
N GLU A 281 15.23 22.80 5.81
CA GLU A 281 15.27 22.43 7.23
C GLU A 281 14.31 23.28 8.08
N GLU A 282 14.06 24.54 7.74
CA GLU A 282 13.15 25.41 8.51
C GLU A 282 11.69 24.99 8.25
N GLU A 283 11.34 24.71 7.00
CA GLU A 283 10.01 24.19 6.66
C GLU A 283 9.77 22.80 7.29
N ARG A 284 10.81 21.96 7.35
CA ARG A 284 10.75 20.62 7.96
C ARG A 284 10.41 20.66 9.46
N LYS A 285 10.75 21.73 10.17
CA LYS A 285 10.40 21.88 11.62
C LYS A 285 8.88 21.91 11.85
N ASN A 286 8.14 22.42 10.89
CA ASN A 286 6.67 22.51 10.96
C ASN A 286 5.98 21.43 10.12
N PHE A 287 6.75 20.50 9.54
CA PHE A 287 6.20 19.45 8.71
C PHE A 287 5.39 18.46 9.56
N MET A 288 4.14 18.26 9.17
CA MET A 288 3.23 17.30 9.77
C MET A 288 3.11 16.07 8.87
N PRO A 289 3.62 14.90 9.29
CA PRO A 289 3.46 13.67 8.52
C PRO A 289 1.99 13.30 8.36
N LEU A 290 1.60 12.89 7.17
CA LEU A 290 0.25 12.45 6.83
C LEU A 290 0.24 10.95 6.52
N TYR A 291 -0.68 10.22 7.14
CA TYR A 291 -0.85 8.78 6.95
C TYR A 291 -2.30 8.42 6.66
N ALA A 292 -2.52 7.29 5.96
CA ALA A 292 -3.86 6.74 5.76
C ALA A 292 -4.29 5.94 7.00
N SER A 293 -5.49 6.20 7.51
CA SER A 293 -6.09 5.32 8.53
C SER A 293 -6.46 3.98 7.89
N LEU A 294 -6.17 2.88 8.59
CA LEU A 294 -6.53 1.53 8.18
C LEU A 294 -7.74 1.02 8.96
N LYS A 295 -7.67 1.11 10.29
CA LYS A 295 -8.71 0.58 11.17
C LYS A 295 -8.70 1.26 12.54
N THR A 296 -9.88 1.63 13.04
CA THR A 296 -10.06 1.97 14.46
C THR A 296 -10.08 0.68 15.28
N VAL A 297 -9.18 0.59 16.27
CA VAL A 297 -9.05 -0.59 17.16
C VAL A 297 -9.63 -0.34 18.55
N ILE A 298 -9.69 0.93 18.96
CA ILE A 298 -10.42 1.37 20.16
C ILE A 298 -11.30 2.53 19.73
N PRO A 299 -12.63 2.38 19.80
CA PRO A 299 -13.55 3.44 19.41
C PRO A 299 -13.52 4.62 20.39
N THR A 300 -14.04 5.76 19.97
CA THR A 300 -14.21 6.91 20.86
C THR A 300 -15.22 6.61 21.96
N GLU A 301 -14.94 7.13 23.15
CA GLU A 301 -15.90 7.15 24.26
C GLU A 301 -16.66 8.50 24.31
N TYR A 302 -16.27 9.46 23.48
CA TYR A 302 -16.86 10.80 23.42
C TYR A 302 -18.06 10.82 22.49
N GLY A 303 -19.12 11.51 22.92
CA GLY A 303 -20.29 11.81 22.12
C GLY A 303 -20.08 13.00 21.19
N GLU A 304 -21.18 13.66 20.82
CA GLU A 304 -21.17 14.85 19.99
C GLU A 304 -20.40 16.00 20.65
N SER A 305 -19.65 16.74 19.85
CA SER A 305 -18.97 17.96 20.30
C SER A 305 -19.91 19.16 20.20
N TRP A 306 -19.95 19.96 21.23
CA TRP A 306 -20.75 21.16 21.30
C TRP A 306 -19.87 22.39 21.29
N PHE A 307 -20.14 23.32 20.38
CA PHE A 307 -19.56 24.65 20.40
C PHE A 307 -20.38 25.53 21.31
N CYS A 308 -19.78 26.04 22.39
CA CYS A 308 -20.42 27.01 23.28
C CYS A 308 -19.81 28.38 23.02
N ASP A 309 -20.64 29.32 22.57
CA ASP A 309 -20.27 30.73 22.46
C ASP A 309 -20.83 31.50 23.66
N GLY A 310 -20.05 32.43 24.16
CA GLY A 310 -20.42 33.21 25.32
C GLY A 310 -19.39 34.24 25.76
N VAL A 311 -19.69 34.97 26.82
CA VAL A 311 -18.72 35.88 27.42
C VAL A 311 -17.66 35.07 28.17
N MET A 312 -16.38 35.33 27.89
CA MET A 312 -15.27 34.69 28.59
C MET A 312 -15.42 34.92 30.12
N PRO A 313 -15.56 33.85 30.91
CA PRO A 313 -15.67 34.01 32.37
C PRO A 313 -14.33 34.46 32.97
N GLU A 314 -14.36 35.00 34.19
CA GLU A 314 -13.13 35.20 34.93
C GLU A 314 -12.44 33.88 35.24
N GLU A 315 -11.10 33.89 35.37
CA GLU A 315 -10.28 32.68 35.51
C GLU A 315 -10.74 31.76 36.67
N ALA A 316 -11.17 32.34 37.78
CA ALA A 316 -11.68 31.57 38.91
C ALA A 316 -13.00 30.83 38.57
N GLN A 317 -13.89 31.48 37.81
CA GLN A 317 -15.14 30.88 37.35
C GLN A 317 -14.90 29.79 36.32
N TYR A 318 -13.98 30.02 35.40
CA TYR A 318 -13.56 28.99 34.41
C TYR A 318 -12.96 27.75 35.08
N ASN A 319 -12.11 27.95 36.06
CA ASN A 319 -11.49 26.83 36.79
C ASN A 319 -12.52 26.04 37.61
N ALA A 320 -13.44 26.71 38.27
CA ALA A 320 -14.56 26.07 39.00
C ALA A 320 -15.47 25.28 38.07
N PHE A 321 -15.79 25.81 36.88
CA PHE A 321 -16.57 25.12 35.86
C PHE A 321 -15.84 23.88 35.36
N ARG A 322 -14.53 23.99 35.08
CA ARG A 322 -13.71 22.88 34.61
C ARG A 322 -13.60 21.74 35.61
N GLU A 323 -13.52 22.07 36.90
CA GLU A 323 -13.53 21.07 37.96
C GLU A 323 -14.87 20.38 38.10
N ALA A 324 -15.97 21.17 38.08
CA ALA A 324 -17.32 20.61 38.13
C ALA A 324 -17.63 19.66 36.97
N ILE A 325 -17.15 19.95 35.75
CA ILE A 325 -17.25 19.01 34.58
C ILE A 325 -16.44 17.74 34.83
N ARG A 326 -15.24 17.83 35.39
CA ARG A 326 -14.43 16.65 35.70
C ARG A 326 -15.07 15.72 36.73
N GLU A 327 -15.85 16.26 37.64
CA GLU A 327 -16.61 15.47 38.64
C GLU A 327 -17.83 14.76 38.04
N LEU A 328 -18.29 15.21 36.88
CA LEU A 328 -19.45 14.61 36.19
C LEU A 328 -19.09 13.46 35.25
N GLY A 329 -17.80 13.20 35.04
CA GLY A 329 -17.24 12.14 34.19
C GLY A 329 -16.71 12.68 32.90
#